data_cd6eb2db0af57e391308a1de6289701c
#
_entry.id   cd6eb2db0af57e391308a1de6289701c
#
_cell.length_a   1.000
_cell.length_b   1.000
_cell.length_c   1.000
_cell.angle_alpha   90.00
_cell.angle_beta   90.00
_cell.angle_gamma   90.00
#
_symmetry.space_group_name_H-M   'P 1'
#
loop_
_entity.id
_entity.type
_entity.pdbx_description
1 polymer ?
#
loop_
_entity_poly.entity_id
_entity_poly.type
_entity_poly.pdbx_seq_one_letter_code
_entity_poly.pdbx_strand_id
1 'polypeptide(L)'
;VASILKNNTIQNSSGSNIINESSGTVTMAASGNTVTIPAGATMTADSLLVNGQTVTGRIFPTVSSISPTTASAGVQTSISITGSGFIAIPVVEAISSTGAINTADTVTYNSSSSLTCNFTLIAGSYYIRVENNTGFAGRSSTTLLTVS
;
A
#
# COMPACT_ATOMS: atom_id res chain seq x y z
N VAL A 1 -10.99 -2.74 -46.97
CA VAL A 1 -11.43 -1.34 -46.86
C VAL A 1 -11.59 -1.03 -45.40
N ALA A 2 -10.83 -0.06 -44.87
CA ALA A 2 -10.97 0.39 -43.50
C ALA A 2 -12.27 1.19 -43.35
N SER A 3 -13.16 0.77 -42.47
CA SER A 3 -14.35 1.54 -42.09
C SER A 3 -13.96 2.59 -41.06
N ILE A 4 -14.19 3.86 -41.39
CA ILE A 4 -13.99 4.96 -40.43
C ILE A 4 -15.37 5.37 -39.93
N LEU A 5 -15.63 5.13 -38.65
CA LEU A 5 -16.78 5.69 -37.94
C LEU A 5 -16.44 7.14 -37.54
N LYS A 6 -17.01 8.11 -38.24
CA LYS A 6 -16.93 9.52 -37.86
C LYS A 6 -18.13 9.86 -36.96
N ASN A 7 -18.05 9.55 -35.72
CA ASN A 7 -19.09 9.90 -34.75
C ASN A 7 -18.45 10.54 -33.51
N ASN A 8 -19.11 11.52 -32.91
CA ASN A 8 -18.64 12.18 -31.71
C ASN A 8 -18.84 11.31 -30.46
N THR A 9 -19.68 10.30 -30.53
CA THR A 9 -20.02 9.44 -29.39
C THR A 9 -20.38 8.03 -29.85
N ILE A 10 -19.83 7.01 -29.21
CA ILE A 10 -20.24 5.62 -29.35
C ILE A 10 -21.00 5.26 -28.08
N GLN A 11 -22.30 5.03 -28.18
CA GLN A 11 -23.20 4.78 -27.05
C GLN A 11 -24.09 3.55 -27.31
N ASN A 12 -24.53 2.90 -26.20
CA ASN A 12 -25.62 1.90 -26.30
C ASN A 12 -26.99 2.61 -26.39
N SER A 13 -28.05 1.83 -26.52
CA SER A 13 -29.42 2.33 -26.59
C SER A 13 -29.94 3.07 -25.35
N SER A 14 -29.26 2.91 -24.21
CA SER A 14 -29.53 3.64 -22.96
C SER A 14 -28.59 4.84 -22.76
N GLY A 15 -27.79 5.22 -23.76
CA GLY A 15 -26.88 6.34 -23.68
C GLY A 15 -25.53 6.03 -23.02
N SER A 16 -25.25 4.79 -22.68
CA SER A 16 -23.96 4.38 -22.11
C SER A 16 -22.93 4.10 -23.20
N ASN A 17 -21.71 4.56 -23.04
CA ASN A 17 -20.64 4.30 -24.01
C ASN A 17 -20.17 2.86 -23.94
N ILE A 18 -20.01 2.24 -25.12
CA ILE A 18 -19.45 0.91 -25.24
C ILE A 18 -18.31 0.93 -26.25
N ILE A 19 -17.15 0.49 -25.83
CA ILE A 19 -16.06 0.07 -26.71
C ILE A 19 -15.70 -1.34 -26.29
N ASN A 20 -15.91 -2.31 -27.17
CA ASN A 20 -15.57 -3.70 -26.92
C ASN A 20 -14.64 -4.19 -28.03
N GLU A 21 -13.49 -4.72 -27.65
CA GLU A 21 -12.54 -5.40 -28.52
C GLU A 21 -12.18 -6.76 -27.89
N SER A 22 -12.35 -7.84 -28.63
CA SER A 22 -12.15 -9.20 -28.12
C SER A 22 -10.74 -9.77 -28.33
N SER A 23 -9.93 -9.14 -29.20
CA SER A 23 -8.58 -9.62 -29.51
C SER A 23 -7.69 -8.54 -30.12
N GLY A 24 -7.11 -7.67 -29.33
CA GLY A 24 -6.20 -6.66 -29.88
C GLY A 24 -6.07 -5.40 -29.06
N THR A 25 -5.63 -4.32 -29.68
CA THR A 25 -5.40 -3.04 -29.01
C THR A 25 -6.51 -2.06 -29.36
N VAL A 26 -7.19 -1.51 -28.36
CA VAL A 26 -8.07 -0.36 -28.52
C VAL A 26 -7.26 0.90 -28.22
N THR A 27 -7.02 1.73 -29.24
CA THR A 27 -6.38 3.03 -29.04
C THR A 27 -7.46 4.09 -28.86
N MET A 28 -7.60 4.63 -27.64
CA MET A 28 -8.64 5.61 -27.32
C MET A 28 -8.20 7.06 -27.50
N ALA A 29 -6.90 7.31 -27.61
CA ALA A 29 -6.37 8.67 -27.82
C ALA A 29 -5.09 8.62 -28.65
N ALA A 30 -4.91 9.61 -29.52
CA ALA A 30 -3.64 9.84 -30.23
C ALA A 30 -2.69 10.69 -29.35
N SER A 31 -1.43 10.78 -29.79
CA SER A 31 -0.42 11.62 -29.12
C SER A 31 -0.94 13.06 -28.96
N GLY A 32 -0.82 13.61 -27.75
CA GLY A 32 -1.29 14.96 -27.40
C GLY A 32 -2.76 15.04 -26.97
N ASN A 33 -3.53 13.95 -27.06
CA ASN A 33 -4.91 13.89 -26.58
C ASN A 33 -5.02 13.27 -25.19
N THR A 34 -6.12 13.58 -24.52
CA THR A 34 -6.39 13.09 -23.16
C THR A 34 -7.57 12.13 -23.15
N VAL A 35 -7.45 11.01 -22.42
CA VAL A 35 -8.58 10.18 -22.00
C VAL A 35 -8.94 10.58 -20.58
N THR A 36 -10.13 11.15 -20.40
CA THR A 36 -10.59 11.58 -19.07
C THR A 36 -11.53 10.53 -18.48
N ILE A 37 -11.23 10.09 -17.26
CA ILE A 37 -12.12 9.26 -16.45
C ILE A 37 -12.79 10.22 -15.45
N PRO A 38 -14.12 10.44 -15.54
CA PRO A 38 -14.82 11.37 -14.65
C PRO A 38 -14.71 10.98 -13.17
N ALA A 39 -14.86 11.96 -12.29
CA ALA A 39 -14.96 11.71 -10.86
C ALA A 39 -16.11 10.72 -10.55
N GLY A 40 -15.83 9.72 -9.73
CA GLY A 40 -16.78 8.66 -9.38
C GLY A 40 -16.82 7.48 -10.37
N ALA A 41 -16.15 7.57 -11.53
CA ALA A 41 -15.96 6.43 -12.44
C ALA A 41 -14.74 5.60 -12.03
N THR A 42 -14.79 4.30 -12.27
CA THR A 42 -13.73 3.36 -11.96
C THR A 42 -13.12 2.80 -13.24
N MET A 43 -11.81 2.76 -13.31
CA MET A 43 -11.08 1.96 -14.30
C MET A 43 -10.62 0.67 -13.62
N THR A 44 -11.10 -0.48 -14.13
CA THR A 44 -10.66 -1.80 -13.69
C THR A 44 -9.74 -2.38 -14.75
N ALA A 45 -8.51 -2.71 -14.37
CA ALA A 45 -7.53 -3.33 -15.25
C ALA A 45 -6.72 -4.35 -14.45
N ASP A 46 -6.38 -5.48 -15.07
CA ASP A 46 -5.44 -6.46 -14.48
C ASP A 46 -4.04 -5.87 -14.33
N SER A 47 -3.68 -4.99 -15.25
CA SER A 47 -2.45 -4.21 -15.19
C SER A 47 -2.66 -2.85 -15.85
N LEU A 48 -2.30 -1.79 -15.14
CA LEU A 48 -2.24 -0.44 -15.69
C LEU A 48 -0.78 -0.03 -15.86
N LEU A 49 -0.36 0.25 -17.09
CA LEU A 49 0.97 0.78 -17.37
C LEU A 49 0.89 2.27 -17.72
N VAL A 50 1.74 3.07 -17.09
CA VAL A 50 1.95 4.48 -17.46
C VAL A 50 3.42 4.62 -17.85
N ASN A 51 3.67 5.06 -19.08
CA ASN A 51 5.03 5.13 -19.66
C ASN A 51 5.81 3.80 -19.54
N GLY A 52 5.11 2.67 -19.75
CA GLY A 52 5.70 1.34 -19.62
C GLY A 52 5.96 0.86 -18.20
N GLN A 53 5.60 1.66 -17.19
CA GLN A 53 5.70 1.29 -15.78
C GLN A 53 4.35 0.82 -15.26
N THR A 54 4.32 -0.31 -14.58
CA THR A 54 3.10 -0.79 -13.92
C THR A 54 2.72 0.17 -12.79
N VAL A 55 1.50 0.70 -12.84
CA VAL A 55 0.94 1.49 -11.76
C VAL A 55 0.41 0.51 -10.71
N THR A 56 1.20 0.24 -9.70
CA THR A 56 0.73 -0.43 -8.50
C THR A 56 0.02 0.60 -7.63
N GLY A 57 -1.18 0.25 -7.14
CA GLY A 57 -1.88 1.11 -6.19
C GLY A 57 -0.99 1.47 -5.00
N ARG A 58 -1.19 2.65 -4.42
CA ARG A 58 -0.49 3.06 -3.20
C ARG A 58 -0.93 2.15 -2.06
N ILE A 59 -0.07 1.20 -1.67
CA ILE A 59 -0.35 0.31 -0.55
C ILE A 59 0.28 0.93 0.69
N PHE A 60 -0.57 1.52 1.53
CA PHE A 60 -0.17 1.98 2.85
C PHE A 60 -0.22 0.81 3.84
N PRO A 61 0.86 0.52 4.55
CA PRO A 61 0.82 -0.48 5.61
C PRO A 61 -0.05 0.01 6.76
N THR A 62 -0.77 -0.89 7.40
CA THR A 62 -1.50 -0.63 8.64
C THR A 62 -1.00 -1.54 9.73
N VAL A 63 -0.94 -1.05 10.96
CA VAL A 63 -0.60 -1.84 12.16
C VAL A 63 -1.84 -1.94 13.02
N SER A 64 -2.37 -3.16 13.19
CA SER A 64 -3.59 -3.43 13.95
C SER A 64 -3.29 -3.88 15.37
N SER A 65 -2.32 -4.79 15.56
CA SER A 65 -1.95 -5.33 16.85
C SER A 65 -0.52 -5.86 16.87
N ILE A 66 -0.03 -6.11 18.06
CA ILE A 66 1.27 -6.76 18.30
C ILE A 66 1.17 -7.83 19.38
N SER A 67 2.13 -8.74 19.42
CA SER A 67 2.30 -9.72 20.50
C SER A 67 3.80 -10.03 20.70
N PRO A 68 4.34 -9.95 21.92
CA PRO A 68 3.72 -9.47 23.15
C PRO A 68 3.47 -7.95 23.15
N THR A 69 2.62 -7.47 24.06
CA THR A 69 2.35 -6.04 24.28
C THR A 69 3.21 -5.43 25.37
N THR A 70 4.01 -6.26 26.06
CA THR A 70 4.94 -5.84 27.11
C THR A 70 6.31 -6.43 26.87
N ALA A 71 7.35 -5.71 27.28
CA ALA A 71 8.75 -6.15 27.22
C ALA A 71 9.55 -5.61 28.40
N SER A 72 10.70 -6.21 28.68
CA SER A 72 11.63 -5.73 29.70
C SER A 72 12.65 -4.76 29.09
N ALA A 73 12.94 -3.68 29.82
CA ALA A 73 13.89 -2.66 29.36
C ALA A 73 15.30 -3.25 29.20
N GLY A 74 15.96 -2.92 28.08
CA GLY A 74 17.30 -3.38 27.76
C GLY A 74 17.39 -4.85 27.34
N VAL A 75 16.26 -5.57 27.27
CA VAL A 75 16.21 -6.97 26.85
C VAL A 75 15.67 -7.05 25.42
N GLN A 76 16.42 -7.72 24.52
CA GLN A 76 15.92 -7.95 23.18
C GLN A 76 14.65 -8.80 23.20
N THR A 77 13.58 -8.27 22.65
CA THR A 77 12.26 -8.90 22.64
C THR A 77 11.79 -9.09 21.20
N SER A 78 11.34 -10.31 20.88
CA SER A 78 10.72 -10.62 19.59
C SER A 78 9.24 -10.25 19.64
N ILE A 79 8.79 -9.48 18.65
CA ILE A 79 7.44 -8.96 18.54
C ILE A 79 6.84 -9.37 17.21
N SER A 80 5.70 -10.03 17.26
CA SER A 80 4.86 -10.28 16.08
C SER A 80 3.94 -9.10 15.85
N ILE A 81 3.89 -8.61 14.61
CA ILE A 81 3.03 -7.49 14.19
C ILE A 81 1.97 -8.03 13.25
N THR A 82 0.71 -7.72 13.54
CA THR A 82 -0.43 -8.00 12.67
C THR A 82 -0.96 -6.70 12.08
N GLY A 83 -1.28 -6.74 10.79
CA GLY A 83 -1.77 -5.56 10.07
C GLY A 83 -2.20 -5.89 8.64
N SER A 84 -1.98 -4.98 7.73
CA SER A 84 -2.23 -5.21 6.30
C SER A 84 -1.30 -4.35 5.43
N GLY A 85 -1.19 -4.72 4.16
CA GLY A 85 -0.44 -3.94 3.17
C GLY A 85 1.07 -3.97 3.37
N PHE A 86 1.61 -4.94 4.10
CA PHE A 86 3.06 -5.10 4.23
C PHE A 86 3.65 -5.62 2.92
N ILE A 87 4.80 -5.06 2.54
CA ILE A 87 5.58 -5.47 1.36
C ILE A 87 6.96 -5.92 1.84
N ALA A 88 7.52 -6.94 1.20
CA ALA A 88 8.78 -7.54 1.60
C ALA A 88 9.91 -6.52 1.80
N ILE A 89 10.62 -6.71 2.90
CA ILE A 89 11.67 -5.91 3.50
C ILE A 89 11.17 -4.51 3.90
N PRO A 90 10.16 -4.43 4.79
CA PRO A 90 9.77 -3.16 5.39
C PRO A 90 10.78 -2.72 6.46
N VAL A 91 10.82 -1.43 6.74
CA VAL A 91 11.42 -0.89 7.96
C VAL A 91 10.36 -0.90 9.06
N VAL A 92 10.73 -1.33 10.24
CA VAL A 92 9.85 -1.32 11.42
C VAL A 92 10.49 -0.47 12.52
N GLU A 93 9.71 0.42 13.10
CA GLU A 93 10.15 1.37 14.10
C GLU A 93 9.23 1.37 15.31
N ALA A 94 9.81 1.46 16.50
CA ALA A 94 9.14 1.77 17.74
C ALA A 94 9.32 3.25 18.04
N ILE A 95 8.22 4.01 18.03
CA ILE A 95 8.21 5.44 18.30
C ILE A 95 7.70 5.67 19.72
N SER A 96 8.55 6.21 20.58
CA SER A 96 8.15 6.50 21.97
C SER A 96 7.03 7.54 22.03
N SER A 97 6.30 7.58 23.11
CA SER A 97 5.29 8.62 23.36
C SER A 97 5.87 10.05 23.37
N THR A 98 7.19 10.18 23.56
CA THR A 98 7.92 11.45 23.50
C THR A 98 8.51 11.77 22.12
N GLY A 99 8.34 10.87 21.13
CA GLY A 99 8.76 11.06 19.74
C GLY A 99 10.13 10.47 19.39
N ALA A 100 10.84 9.82 20.32
CA ALA A 100 12.09 9.12 19.98
C ALA A 100 11.81 7.90 19.10
N ILE A 101 12.59 7.73 18.03
CA ILE A 101 12.45 6.66 17.05
C ILE A 101 13.54 5.62 17.29
N ASN A 102 13.15 4.35 17.41
CA ASN A 102 14.04 3.21 17.53
C ASN A 102 13.71 2.21 16.42
N THR A 103 14.65 2.02 15.51
CA THR A 103 14.50 1.03 14.43
C THR A 103 14.66 -0.38 14.99
N ALA A 104 13.89 -1.33 14.47
CA ALA A 104 14.00 -2.73 14.85
C ALA A 104 15.40 -3.29 14.54
N ASP A 105 15.95 -4.11 15.46
CA ASP A 105 17.23 -4.79 15.29
C ASP A 105 17.19 -5.76 14.11
N THR A 106 16.08 -6.45 13.92
CA THR A 106 15.80 -7.36 12.79
C THR A 106 14.34 -7.31 12.41
N VAL A 107 14.05 -7.52 11.13
CA VAL A 107 12.68 -7.64 10.60
C VAL A 107 12.58 -8.86 9.70
N THR A 108 11.58 -9.69 9.93
CA THR A 108 11.22 -10.82 9.08
C THR A 108 9.84 -10.57 8.49
N TYR A 109 9.76 -10.60 7.18
CA TYR A 109 8.50 -10.55 6.44
C TYR A 109 7.88 -11.96 6.38
N ASN A 110 6.73 -12.15 7.01
CA ASN A 110 6.00 -13.42 6.98
C ASN A 110 4.93 -13.43 5.89
N SER A 111 4.16 -12.32 5.76
CA SER A 111 3.12 -12.13 4.75
C SER A 111 2.73 -10.65 4.65
N SER A 112 1.83 -10.33 3.73
CA SER A 112 1.25 -8.97 3.62
C SER A 112 0.43 -8.52 4.84
N SER A 113 0.21 -9.40 5.82
CA SER A 113 -0.52 -9.11 7.05
C SER A 113 0.24 -9.45 8.34
N SER A 114 1.47 -9.98 8.23
CA SER A 114 2.25 -10.43 9.38
C SER A 114 3.74 -10.15 9.21
N LEU A 115 4.34 -9.54 10.23
CA LEU A 115 5.80 -9.35 10.37
C LEU A 115 6.24 -9.89 11.73
N THR A 116 7.52 -10.24 11.83
CA THR A 116 8.20 -10.48 13.10
C THR A 116 9.42 -9.57 13.18
N CYS A 117 9.61 -8.90 14.29
CA CYS A 117 10.77 -8.02 14.50
C CYS A 117 11.31 -8.13 15.90
N ASN A 118 12.58 -7.79 16.08
CA ASN A 118 13.23 -7.73 17.39
C ASN A 118 13.56 -6.29 17.75
N PHE A 119 13.34 -5.94 19.02
CA PHE A 119 13.70 -4.65 19.58
C PHE A 119 14.44 -4.81 20.88
N THR A 120 15.38 -3.89 21.11
CA THR A 120 16.01 -3.65 22.42
C THR A 120 15.70 -2.22 22.82
N LEU A 121 14.74 -2.02 23.73
CA LEU A 121 14.18 -0.71 24.03
C LEU A 121 14.42 -0.34 25.51
N ILE A 122 14.39 0.95 25.80
CA ILE A 122 14.34 1.48 27.18
C ILE A 122 12.89 1.50 27.70
N ALA A 123 12.71 1.67 29.00
CA ALA A 123 11.38 1.78 29.59
C ALA A 123 10.56 2.92 28.94
N GLY A 124 9.30 2.63 28.61
CA GLY A 124 8.41 3.59 27.95
C GLY A 124 7.23 2.94 27.25
N SER A 125 6.37 3.76 26.65
CA SER A 125 5.26 3.33 25.80
C SER A 125 5.53 3.69 24.34
N TYR A 126 5.25 2.77 23.44
CA TYR A 126 5.66 2.88 22.04
C TYR A 126 4.51 2.64 21.08
N TYR A 127 4.43 3.50 20.06
CA TYR A 127 3.72 3.23 18.82
C TYR A 127 4.59 2.35 17.93
N ILE A 128 3.98 1.54 17.09
CA ILE A 128 4.69 0.75 16.07
C ILE A 128 4.40 1.35 14.71
N ARG A 129 5.44 1.66 13.95
CA ARG A 129 5.39 2.16 12.58
C ARG A 129 6.03 1.15 11.64
N VAL A 130 5.39 0.92 10.52
CA VAL A 130 5.92 0.11 9.42
C VAL A 130 6.03 0.98 8.19
N GLU A 131 7.18 0.96 7.53
CA GLU A 131 7.40 1.62 6.24
C GLU A 131 7.80 0.59 5.21
N ASN A 132 7.00 0.48 4.15
CA ASN A 132 7.31 -0.37 3.01
C ASN A 132 8.49 0.20 2.21
N ASN A 133 9.20 -0.66 1.48
CA ASN A 133 10.27 -0.26 0.58
C ASN A 133 9.85 0.71 -0.56
N THR A 134 8.54 0.93 -0.73
CA THR A 134 7.95 1.92 -1.63
C THR A 134 7.87 3.32 -1.02
N GLY A 135 8.30 3.51 0.24
CA GLY A 135 8.25 4.77 0.98
C GLY A 135 6.90 5.08 1.63
N PHE A 136 5.89 4.20 1.49
CA PHE A 136 4.62 4.37 2.18
C PHE A 136 4.70 3.77 3.58
N ALA A 137 4.24 4.53 4.56
CA ALA A 137 4.30 4.15 5.96
C ALA A 137 2.94 4.25 6.66
N GLY A 138 2.75 3.39 7.67
CA GLY A 138 1.61 3.45 8.58
C GLY A 138 2.07 3.23 10.02
N ARG A 139 1.44 3.91 10.95
CA ARG A 139 1.70 3.81 12.39
C ARG A 139 0.43 3.35 13.10
N SER A 140 0.58 2.60 14.19
CA SER A 140 -0.53 2.30 15.09
C SER A 140 -1.19 3.58 15.60
N SER A 141 -2.50 3.56 15.77
CA SER A 141 -3.27 4.73 16.27
C SER A 141 -3.01 5.02 17.74
N THR A 142 -2.66 3.98 18.50
CA THR A 142 -2.33 4.04 19.94
C THR A 142 -0.96 3.42 20.22
N THR A 143 -0.41 3.66 21.41
CA THR A 143 0.76 2.90 21.88
C THR A 143 0.35 1.44 22.09
N LEU A 144 1.09 0.52 21.45
CA LEU A 144 0.81 -0.91 21.51
C LEU A 144 1.78 -1.67 22.41
N LEU A 145 2.99 -1.15 22.61
CA LEU A 145 4.05 -1.78 23.38
C LEU A 145 4.36 -0.96 24.63
N THR A 146 4.38 -1.62 25.78
CA THR A 146 4.87 -1.05 27.05
C THR A 146 6.15 -1.78 27.47
N VAL A 147 7.20 -1.03 27.74
CA VAL A 147 8.50 -1.53 28.18
C VAL A 147 8.77 -1.06 29.60
N SER A 148 9.08 -1.96 30.53
CA SER A 148 9.31 -1.70 31.95
C SER A 148 10.57 -2.41 32.48
#